data_e94b8cae6f454ef4b32473a631fe13d4
#
_entry.id   e94b8cae6f454ef4b32473a631fe13d4
#
_cell.length_a   1.000
_cell.length_b   1.000
_cell.length_c   1.000
_cell.angle_alpha   90.00
_cell.angle_beta   90.00
_cell.angle_gamma   90.00
#
_symmetry.space_group_name_H-M   'P 1'
#
loop_
_entity.id
_entity.type
_entity.pdbx_description
1 polymer ?
#
loop_
_entity_poly.entity_id
_entity_poly.type
_entity_poly.pdbx_seq_one_letter_code
_entity_poly.pdbx_strand_id
1 'polypeptide(L)'
;IFDCLVGSEMCIRDSSKRIEKDFYDQGKIICPYIDFFYLDVVSSGREIDIASNVATKLNKPILIGVHIKKNNLLPSNETISSVFTKYKNNNWIGLISACVSPEIAENCSAEIKELKIPFGFKANLWAVEEPTPVQTFNTAKHNEIGTNPNVALGKRTDVSDKHFYNFSKKLVEKGATILGGCCEITPWHIKALSQLK
;
A
#
# COMPACT_ATOMS: atom_id res chain seq x y z
N ILE A 1 -11.59 -1.73 -5.67
CA ILE A 1 -10.18 -2.13 -5.72
C ILE A 1 -9.53 -1.29 -6.79
N PHE A 2 -8.83 -0.24 -6.38
CA PHE A 2 -7.96 0.45 -7.32
C PHE A 2 -6.73 -0.40 -7.49
N ASP A 3 -6.71 -1.21 -8.54
CA ASP A 3 -5.56 -2.04 -8.87
C ASP A 3 -4.51 -1.16 -9.53
N CYS A 4 -3.72 -0.47 -8.70
CA CYS A 4 -2.58 0.32 -9.13
C CYS A 4 -1.27 -0.48 -9.07
N LEU A 5 -1.34 -1.79 -9.23
CA LEU A 5 -0.17 -2.67 -9.27
C LEU A 5 0.75 -2.40 -10.47
N VAL A 6 0.26 -1.70 -11.46
CA VAL A 6 1.02 -1.36 -12.69
C VAL A 6 1.23 0.15 -12.83
N GLY A 7 0.72 0.94 -11.88
CA GLY A 7 0.52 2.37 -12.08
C GLY A 7 1.55 3.31 -11.47
N SER A 8 2.33 2.89 -10.49
CA SER A 8 3.08 3.85 -9.68
C SER A 8 4.04 4.73 -10.49
N GLU A 9 4.79 4.18 -11.44
CA GLU A 9 5.65 5.00 -12.30
C GLU A 9 4.89 5.65 -13.47
N MET A 10 3.82 5.06 -13.96
CA MET A 10 2.97 5.70 -14.98
C MET A 10 2.23 6.90 -14.40
N CYS A 11 1.67 6.78 -13.19
CA CYS A 11 1.02 7.90 -12.51
C CYS A 11 1.99 9.05 -12.19
N ILE A 12 3.25 8.77 -11.89
CA ILE A 12 4.27 9.82 -11.69
C ILE A 12 4.48 10.65 -12.98
N ARG A 13 4.33 10.04 -14.16
CA ARG A 13 4.50 10.70 -15.47
C ARG A 13 3.24 11.38 -16.00
N ASP A 14 2.06 10.95 -15.56
CA ASP A 14 0.80 11.52 -16.02
C ASP A 14 0.57 12.94 -15.48
N SER A 15 -0.21 13.72 -16.20
CA SER A 15 -0.61 15.04 -15.70
C SER A 15 -1.53 14.90 -14.49
N SER A 16 -1.40 15.81 -13.51
CA SER A 16 -2.27 15.82 -12.33
C SER A 16 -3.77 15.87 -12.68
N LYS A 17 -4.13 16.58 -13.75
CA LYS A 17 -5.51 16.65 -14.24
C LYS A 17 -6.04 15.31 -14.72
N ARG A 18 -5.20 14.50 -15.37
CA ARG A 18 -5.59 13.16 -15.85
C ARG A 18 -5.78 12.23 -14.66
N ILE A 19 -4.83 12.21 -13.71
CA ILE A 19 -4.93 11.40 -12.50
C ILE A 19 -6.19 11.77 -11.71
N GLU A 20 -6.45 13.06 -11.52
CA GLU A 20 -7.65 13.54 -10.83
C GLU A 20 -8.94 13.08 -11.52
N LYS A 21 -8.98 13.20 -12.85
CA LYS A 21 -10.14 12.75 -13.64
C LYS A 21 -10.36 11.25 -13.50
N ASP A 22 -9.30 10.45 -13.61
CA ASP A 22 -9.39 8.99 -13.54
C ASP A 22 -9.83 8.54 -12.14
N PHE A 23 -9.28 9.12 -11.08
CA PHE A 23 -9.73 8.84 -9.71
C PHE A 23 -11.18 9.28 -9.47
N TYR A 24 -11.58 10.44 -10.00
CA TYR A 24 -12.95 10.93 -9.83
C TYR A 24 -13.96 10.06 -10.57
N ASP A 25 -13.70 9.69 -11.82
CA ASP A 25 -14.60 8.88 -12.62
C ASP A 25 -14.81 7.48 -11.99
N GLN A 26 -13.72 6.83 -11.56
CA GLN A 26 -13.79 5.55 -10.85
C GLN A 26 -14.48 5.71 -9.49
N GLY A 27 -14.07 6.69 -8.72
CA GLY A 27 -14.61 6.95 -7.39
C GLY A 27 -16.10 7.23 -7.42
N LYS A 28 -16.58 8.00 -8.40
CA LYS A 28 -18.01 8.30 -8.59
C LYS A 28 -18.85 7.04 -8.81
N ILE A 29 -18.32 6.07 -9.59
CA ILE A 29 -19.04 4.82 -9.87
C ILE A 29 -19.18 3.97 -8.61
N ILE A 30 -18.12 3.84 -7.82
CA ILE A 30 -18.12 2.95 -6.66
C ILE A 30 -18.63 3.60 -5.37
N CYS A 31 -18.64 4.93 -5.29
CA CYS A 31 -19.01 5.71 -4.11
C CYS A 31 -20.32 5.29 -3.44
N PRO A 32 -21.41 4.95 -4.17
CA PRO A 32 -22.67 4.52 -3.54
C PRO A 32 -22.58 3.17 -2.80
N TYR A 33 -21.56 2.38 -3.06
CA TYR A 33 -21.44 0.98 -2.59
C TYR A 33 -20.37 0.80 -1.52
N ILE A 34 -19.69 1.87 -1.10
CA ILE A 34 -18.56 1.81 -0.16
C ILE A 34 -18.74 2.76 1.02
N ASP A 35 -18.13 2.43 2.14
CA ASP A 35 -18.07 3.31 3.32
C ASP A 35 -16.88 4.26 3.26
N PHE A 36 -15.75 3.82 2.70
CA PHE A 36 -14.53 4.61 2.53
C PHE A 36 -13.73 4.15 1.30
N PHE A 37 -12.85 5.01 0.81
CA PHE A 37 -11.86 4.65 -0.21
C PHE A 37 -10.60 4.07 0.44
N TYR A 38 -10.01 3.07 -0.19
CA TYR A 38 -8.66 2.63 0.09
C TYR A 38 -7.77 2.95 -1.11
N LEU A 39 -6.86 3.91 -0.94
CA LEU A 39 -5.84 4.24 -1.92
C LEU A 39 -4.66 3.31 -1.71
N ASP A 40 -4.52 2.30 -2.57
CA ASP A 40 -3.57 1.21 -2.40
C ASP A 40 -2.24 1.45 -3.14
N VAL A 41 -1.13 1.13 -2.48
CA VAL A 41 0.23 1.04 -3.06
C VAL A 41 0.67 2.31 -3.78
N VAL A 42 0.39 3.48 -3.19
CA VAL A 42 0.80 4.76 -3.79
C VAL A 42 2.28 5.06 -3.59
N SER A 43 2.85 5.74 -4.56
CA SER A 43 4.29 5.96 -4.70
C SER A 43 4.73 7.41 -4.49
N SER A 44 3.79 8.35 -4.41
CA SER A 44 4.12 9.79 -4.31
C SER A 44 3.09 10.58 -3.50
N GLY A 45 3.55 11.64 -2.86
CA GLY A 45 2.68 12.58 -2.16
C GLY A 45 1.71 13.28 -3.11
N ARG A 46 2.07 13.48 -4.38
CA ARG A 46 1.18 14.03 -5.40
C ARG A 46 -0.05 13.15 -5.66
N GLU A 47 0.12 11.83 -5.75
CA GLU A 47 -1.01 10.90 -5.93
C GLU A 47 -1.92 10.92 -4.71
N ILE A 48 -1.31 10.94 -3.52
CA ILE A 48 -2.03 10.99 -2.25
C ILE A 48 -2.88 12.27 -2.16
N ASP A 49 -2.31 13.44 -2.52
CA ASP A 49 -3.02 14.71 -2.52
C ASP A 49 -4.23 14.69 -3.45
N ILE A 50 -4.03 14.25 -4.70
CA ILE A 50 -5.09 14.19 -5.71
C ILE A 50 -6.20 13.24 -5.26
N ALA A 51 -5.87 12.03 -4.80
CA ALA A 51 -6.86 11.05 -4.37
C ALA A 51 -7.62 11.51 -3.11
N SER A 52 -6.93 12.14 -2.17
CA SER A 52 -7.55 12.70 -0.96
C SER A 52 -8.54 13.81 -1.28
N ASN A 53 -8.19 14.68 -2.24
CA ASN A 53 -9.09 15.74 -2.71
C ASN A 53 -10.30 15.18 -3.46
N VAL A 54 -10.11 14.13 -4.26
CA VAL A 54 -11.22 13.41 -4.92
C VAL A 54 -12.14 12.76 -3.90
N ALA A 55 -11.59 12.06 -2.89
CA ALA A 55 -12.38 11.45 -1.82
C ALA A 55 -13.21 12.50 -1.06
N THR A 56 -12.61 13.68 -0.79
CA THR A 56 -13.31 14.81 -0.18
C THR A 56 -14.47 15.31 -1.07
N LYS A 57 -14.25 15.49 -2.37
CA LYS A 57 -15.30 15.87 -3.33
C LYS A 57 -16.45 14.86 -3.39
N LEU A 58 -16.15 13.59 -3.19
CA LEU A 58 -17.13 12.49 -3.15
C LEU A 58 -17.71 12.25 -1.75
N ASN A 59 -17.33 13.07 -0.77
CA ASN A 59 -17.78 12.99 0.62
C ASN A 59 -17.57 11.61 1.26
N LYS A 60 -16.36 11.02 1.05
CA LYS A 60 -15.96 9.74 1.63
C LYS A 60 -14.64 9.85 2.37
N PRO A 61 -14.49 9.13 3.50
CA PRO A 61 -13.19 8.93 4.14
C PRO A 61 -12.23 8.16 3.24
N ILE A 62 -10.93 8.29 3.50
CA ILE A 62 -9.90 7.59 2.74
C ILE A 62 -8.82 6.99 3.66
N LEU A 63 -8.51 5.72 3.43
CA LEU A 63 -7.35 5.02 3.98
C LEU A 63 -6.21 5.11 2.97
N ILE A 64 -5.01 5.48 3.41
CA ILE A 64 -3.84 5.65 2.55
C ILE A 64 -2.89 4.47 2.73
N GLY A 65 -2.58 3.76 1.64
CA GLY A 65 -1.59 2.69 1.59
C GLY A 65 -0.36 3.11 0.78
N VAL A 66 0.74 3.39 1.47
CA VAL A 66 1.99 3.87 0.85
C VAL A 66 2.95 2.72 0.55
N HIS A 67 3.54 2.73 -0.63
CA HIS A 67 4.66 1.86 -0.97
C HIS A 67 5.96 2.50 -0.48
N ILE A 68 6.82 1.71 0.17
CA ILE A 68 7.97 2.23 0.91
C ILE A 68 9.21 1.42 0.54
N LYS A 69 10.33 2.11 0.30
CA LYS A 69 11.66 1.51 0.09
C LYS A 69 12.35 1.20 1.43
N LYS A 70 13.42 0.41 1.40
CA LYS A 70 14.23 0.06 2.59
C LYS A 70 14.72 1.26 3.40
N ASN A 71 14.95 2.39 2.75
CA ASN A 71 15.40 3.64 3.37
C ASN A 71 14.27 4.50 3.94
N ASN A 72 13.06 3.95 4.10
CA ASN A 72 11.84 4.62 4.57
C ASN A 72 11.36 5.78 3.67
N LEU A 73 11.79 5.83 2.42
CA LEU A 73 11.28 6.79 1.44
C LEU A 73 10.21 6.17 0.55
N LEU A 74 9.27 6.99 0.09
CA LEU A 74 8.40 6.60 -1.02
C LEU A 74 9.23 6.44 -2.31
N PRO A 75 8.75 5.76 -3.34
CA PRO A 75 9.42 5.73 -4.65
C PRO A 75 9.72 7.11 -5.23
N SER A 76 8.91 8.12 -4.95
CA SER A 76 9.16 9.54 -5.28
C SER A 76 10.31 10.21 -4.52
N ASN A 77 10.96 9.50 -3.58
CA ASN A 77 11.99 9.99 -2.66
C ASN A 77 11.49 10.98 -1.59
N GLU A 78 10.20 11.10 -1.37
CA GLU A 78 9.61 11.83 -0.26
C GLU A 78 9.63 10.97 1.02
N THR A 79 9.76 11.60 2.21
CA THR A 79 9.55 10.92 3.49
C THR A 79 8.06 10.80 3.80
N ILE A 80 7.68 9.80 4.58
CA ILE A 80 6.29 9.64 5.05
C ILE A 80 5.85 10.88 5.83
N SER A 81 6.70 11.38 6.72
CA SER A 81 6.43 12.55 7.54
C SER A 81 6.23 13.82 6.71
N SER A 82 7.03 14.03 5.64
CA SER A 82 6.87 15.19 4.75
C SER A 82 5.56 15.14 3.97
N VAL A 83 5.19 13.97 3.47
CA VAL A 83 3.93 13.73 2.77
C VAL A 83 2.74 13.97 3.70
N PHE A 84 2.80 13.41 4.92
CA PHE A 84 1.75 13.61 5.91
C PHE A 84 1.58 15.07 6.26
N THR A 85 2.66 15.77 6.60
CA THR A 85 2.61 17.19 6.98
C THR A 85 2.02 18.05 5.87
N LYS A 86 2.35 17.75 4.62
CA LYS A 86 1.96 18.56 3.47
C LYS A 86 0.55 18.28 2.97
N TYR A 87 0.10 17.02 3.01
CA TYR A 87 -1.10 16.58 2.27
C TYR A 87 -2.21 15.99 3.14
N LYS A 88 -1.97 15.75 4.44
CA LYS A 88 -3.02 15.25 5.32
C LYS A 88 -4.21 16.21 5.33
N ASN A 89 -5.39 15.64 5.19
CA ASN A 89 -6.64 16.36 5.38
C ASN A 89 -7.57 15.58 6.35
N ASN A 90 -8.72 16.16 6.66
CA ASN A 90 -9.62 15.65 7.70
C ASN A 90 -10.36 14.36 7.31
N ASN A 91 -10.31 13.93 6.07
CA ASN A 91 -10.95 12.68 5.62
C ASN A 91 -10.03 11.46 5.68
N TRP A 92 -8.76 11.61 6.09
CA TRP A 92 -7.86 10.46 6.30
C TRP A 92 -8.25 9.70 7.55
N ILE A 93 -8.56 8.40 7.39
CA ILE A 93 -8.91 7.50 8.49
C ILE A 93 -7.75 6.62 8.95
N GLY A 94 -6.65 6.63 8.25
CA GLY A 94 -5.42 5.93 8.61
C GLY A 94 -4.38 5.95 7.50
N LEU A 95 -3.18 5.46 7.84
CA LEU A 95 -2.06 5.28 6.92
C LEU A 95 -1.42 3.92 7.17
N ILE A 96 -1.19 3.16 6.12
CA ILE A 96 -0.54 1.85 6.21
C ILE A 96 0.63 1.73 5.22
N SER A 97 1.62 0.93 5.59
CA SER A 97 2.61 0.43 4.63
C SER A 97 1.96 -0.65 3.75
N ALA A 98 1.97 -0.46 2.44
CA ALA A 98 1.22 -1.30 1.51
C ALA A 98 2.13 -2.01 0.50
N CYS A 99 1.94 -3.32 0.39
CA CYS A 99 2.66 -4.21 -0.52
C CYS A 99 4.19 -4.13 -0.38
N VAL A 100 4.67 -4.09 0.84
CA VAL A 100 6.08 -4.11 1.23
C VAL A 100 6.40 -5.37 2.03
N SER A 101 7.68 -5.73 2.15
CA SER A 101 8.07 -6.86 2.99
C SER A 101 7.76 -6.61 4.48
N PRO A 102 7.61 -7.65 5.31
CA PRO A 102 7.44 -7.51 6.75
C PRO A 102 8.53 -6.64 7.39
N GLU A 103 9.76 -6.76 6.92
CA GLU A 103 10.92 -6.02 7.45
C GLU A 103 10.80 -4.52 7.16
N ILE A 104 10.39 -4.15 5.96
CA ILE A 104 10.14 -2.73 5.61
C ILE A 104 8.96 -2.19 6.43
N ALA A 105 7.88 -2.96 6.57
CA ALA A 105 6.73 -2.55 7.38
C ALA A 105 7.12 -2.33 8.86
N GLU A 106 7.97 -3.20 9.42
CA GLU A 106 8.48 -3.04 10.79
C GLU A 106 9.38 -1.81 10.93
N ASN A 107 10.28 -1.58 9.98
CA ASN A 107 11.22 -0.46 10.01
C ASN A 107 10.51 0.91 9.93
N CYS A 108 9.52 1.07 9.08
CA CYS A 108 8.79 2.34 8.93
C CYS A 108 7.72 2.56 10.01
N SER A 109 7.37 1.52 10.79
CA SER A 109 6.27 1.59 11.77
C SER A 109 6.46 2.69 12.82
N ALA A 110 7.68 2.95 13.25
CA ALA A 110 7.98 3.99 14.23
C ALA A 110 7.67 5.39 13.68
N GLU A 111 8.09 5.69 12.45
CA GLU A 111 7.80 6.96 11.79
C GLU A 111 6.29 7.16 11.59
N ILE A 112 5.57 6.10 11.14
CA ILE A 112 4.12 6.19 10.92
C ILE A 112 3.39 6.41 12.26
N LYS A 113 3.81 5.76 13.33
CA LYS A 113 3.22 5.92 14.66
C LYS A 113 3.28 7.37 15.17
N GLU A 114 4.38 8.08 14.90
CA GLU A 114 4.54 9.47 15.33
C GLU A 114 3.54 10.44 14.66
N LEU A 115 2.90 10.02 13.56
CA LEU A 115 1.86 10.80 12.89
C LEU A 115 0.53 10.85 13.67
N LYS A 116 0.38 10.02 14.71
CA LYS A 116 -0.77 9.99 15.63
C LYS A 116 -2.12 9.81 14.92
N ILE A 117 -2.15 8.96 13.91
CA ILE A 117 -3.37 8.48 13.24
C ILE A 117 -3.40 6.96 13.30
N PRO A 118 -4.56 6.30 13.09
CA PRO A 118 -4.61 4.86 12.93
C PRO A 118 -3.61 4.38 11.88
N PHE A 119 -2.85 3.35 12.20
CA PHE A 119 -1.81 2.84 11.30
C PHE A 119 -1.74 1.33 11.27
N GLY A 120 -1.03 0.81 10.29
CA GLY A 120 -0.83 -0.61 10.15
C GLY A 120 -0.06 -1.00 8.89
N PHE A 121 -0.37 -2.18 8.37
CA PHE A 121 0.33 -2.74 7.22
C PHE A 121 -0.56 -3.64 6.36
N LYS A 122 -0.16 -3.77 5.10
CA LYS A 122 -0.59 -4.79 4.15
C LYS A 122 0.67 -5.38 3.50
N ALA A 123 1.34 -6.31 4.21
CA ALA A 123 2.63 -6.84 3.80
C ALA A 123 2.53 -7.86 2.65
N ASN A 124 3.59 -7.99 1.86
CA ASN A 124 3.77 -9.03 0.84
C ASN A 124 4.85 -10.04 1.26
N LEU A 125 4.91 -11.17 0.55
CA LEU A 125 5.96 -12.19 0.70
C LEU A 125 6.67 -12.46 -0.62
N TRP A 126 6.98 -11.42 -1.38
CA TRP A 126 7.90 -11.55 -2.51
C TRP A 126 9.33 -11.77 -2.03
N ALA A 127 10.10 -12.53 -2.81
CA ALA A 127 11.53 -12.70 -2.55
C ALA A 127 12.32 -11.41 -2.81
N VAL A 128 11.81 -10.54 -3.69
CA VAL A 128 12.35 -9.19 -3.91
C VAL A 128 11.76 -8.24 -2.87
N GLU A 129 12.62 -7.68 -2.02
CA GLU A 129 12.20 -6.82 -0.90
C GLU A 129 11.95 -5.36 -1.30
N GLU A 130 12.68 -4.85 -2.30
CA GLU A 130 12.54 -3.45 -2.74
C GLU A 130 11.45 -3.27 -3.78
N PRO A 131 10.82 -2.09 -3.85
CA PRO A 131 9.94 -1.74 -4.95
C PRO A 131 10.61 -1.95 -6.30
N THR A 132 9.99 -2.76 -7.14
CA THR A 132 10.54 -3.14 -8.43
C THR A 132 10.09 -2.15 -9.51
N PRO A 133 11.00 -1.62 -10.33
CA PRO A 133 10.62 -0.73 -11.44
C PRO A 133 9.60 -1.38 -12.38
N VAL A 134 8.65 -0.59 -12.90
CA VAL A 134 7.59 -1.07 -13.82
C VAL A 134 8.17 -1.81 -15.03
N GLN A 135 9.32 -1.36 -15.54
CA GLN A 135 9.99 -2.05 -16.65
C GLN A 135 10.30 -3.52 -16.34
N THR A 136 10.53 -3.89 -15.10
CA THR A 136 10.77 -5.27 -14.69
C THR A 136 9.57 -6.16 -14.95
N PHE A 137 8.36 -5.65 -14.72
CA PHE A 137 7.12 -6.37 -15.02
C PHE A 137 6.83 -6.43 -16.51
N ASN A 138 7.15 -5.37 -17.27
CA ASN A 138 6.86 -5.26 -18.70
C ASN A 138 7.90 -5.98 -19.58
N THR A 139 9.12 -6.16 -19.09
CA THR A 139 10.21 -6.84 -19.83
C THR A 139 10.35 -8.30 -19.47
N ALA A 140 9.82 -8.74 -18.33
CA ALA A 140 9.69 -10.16 -18.07
C ALA A 140 8.88 -10.76 -19.21
N LYS A 141 9.43 -11.80 -19.85
CA LYS A 141 8.79 -12.50 -20.97
C LYS A 141 7.53 -13.24 -20.48
N HIS A 142 6.47 -12.51 -20.22
CA HIS A 142 5.15 -13.06 -19.87
C HIS A 142 4.40 -13.53 -21.14
N ASN A 143 5.14 -13.97 -22.17
CA ASN A 143 4.57 -14.34 -23.46
C ASN A 143 3.82 -15.66 -23.43
N GLU A 144 3.80 -16.35 -22.30
CA GLU A 144 3.02 -17.58 -22.13
C GLU A 144 1.70 -17.24 -21.42
N ILE A 145 0.59 -17.46 -22.12
CA ILE A 145 -0.76 -17.32 -21.56
C ILE A 145 -0.87 -18.18 -20.30
N GLY A 146 -1.25 -17.55 -19.17
CA GLY A 146 -1.42 -18.23 -17.88
C GLY A 146 -0.17 -18.23 -16.97
N THR A 147 0.93 -17.57 -17.37
CA THR A 147 2.08 -17.41 -16.48
C THR A 147 1.75 -16.42 -15.36
N ASN A 148 2.00 -16.82 -14.11
CA ASN A 148 1.84 -15.92 -12.97
C ASN A 148 2.88 -14.78 -13.05
N PRO A 149 2.50 -13.51 -13.15
CA PRO A 149 3.45 -12.38 -13.20
C PRO A 149 4.34 -12.30 -11.95
N ASN A 150 3.92 -12.87 -10.83
CA ASN A 150 4.71 -12.93 -9.60
C ASN A 150 5.94 -13.86 -9.69
N VAL A 151 6.04 -14.72 -10.72
CA VAL A 151 7.22 -15.57 -10.93
C VAL A 151 8.51 -14.74 -11.03
N ALA A 152 8.44 -13.54 -11.62
CA ALA A 152 9.60 -12.65 -11.76
C ALA A 152 10.09 -12.10 -10.39
N LEU A 153 9.22 -12.01 -9.41
CA LEU A 153 9.52 -11.46 -8.07
C LEU A 153 9.86 -12.57 -7.06
N GLY A 154 9.53 -13.82 -7.38
CA GLY A 154 9.71 -14.96 -6.51
C GLY A 154 8.81 -14.91 -5.27
N LYS A 155 8.78 -16.02 -4.56
CA LYS A 155 8.02 -16.18 -3.31
C LYS A 155 8.96 -16.51 -2.16
N ARG A 156 8.78 -15.87 -1.04
CA ARG A 156 9.45 -16.22 0.22
C ARG A 156 8.86 -17.50 0.78
N THR A 157 9.74 -18.42 1.17
CA THR A 157 9.38 -19.69 1.82
C THR A 157 9.76 -19.74 3.29
N ASP A 158 10.52 -18.75 3.75
CA ASP A 158 11.01 -18.61 5.13
C ASP A 158 9.97 -17.98 6.09
N VAL A 159 8.93 -17.35 5.55
CA VAL A 159 7.87 -16.70 6.34
C VAL A 159 6.64 -17.61 6.39
N SER A 160 6.57 -18.47 7.41
CA SER A 160 5.37 -19.27 7.72
C SER A 160 4.28 -18.39 8.34
N ASP A 161 3.07 -18.96 8.49
CA ASP A 161 1.95 -18.37 9.24
C ASP A 161 2.35 -17.94 10.67
N LYS A 162 3.16 -18.76 11.36
CA LYS A 162 3.69 -18.46 12.69
C LYS A 162 4.67 -17.27 12.66
N HIS A 163 5.55 -17.19 11.65
CA HIS A 163 6.45 -16.05 11.50
C HIS A 163 5.67 -14.77 11.21
N PHE A 164 4.67 -14.85 10.33
CA PHE A 164 3.81 -13.72 10.01
C PHE A 164 2.98 -13.26 11.22
N TYR A 165 2.48 -14.20 12.04
CA TYR A 165 1.82 -13.88 13.31
C TYR A 165 2.77 -13.12 14.26
N ASN A 166 3.99 -13.61 14.47
CA ASN A 166 4.95 -12.99 15.38
C ASN A 166 5.35 -11.57 14.92
N PHE A 167 5.57 -11.39 13.62
CA PHE A 167 5.77 -10.08 13.02
C PHE A 167 4.58 -9.15 13.30
N SER A 168 3.38 -9.61 13.01
CA SER A 168 2.15 -8.82 13.17
C SER A 168 1.90 -8.46 14.64
N LYS A 169 2.16 -9.40 15.57
CA LYS A 169 2.06 -9.17 17.01
C LYS A 169 2.96 -8.02 17.46
N LYS A 170 4.20 -7.99 17.01
CA LYS A 170 5.12 -6.88 17.32
C LYS A 170 4.57 -5.51 16.87
N LEU A 171 3.93 -5.46 15.71
CA LEU A 171 3.34 -4.21 15.21
C LEU A 171 2.08 -3.81 15.99
N VAL A 172 1.26 -4.77 16.39
CA VAL A 172 0.11 -4.53 17.27
C VAL A 172 0.59 -4.00 18.63
N GLU A 173 1.63 -4.57 19.22
CA GLU A 173 2.25 -4.08 20.47
C GLU A 173 2.80 -2.64 20.31
N LYS A 174 3.23 -2.25 19.12
CA LYS A 174 3.59 -0.87 18.79
C LYS A 174 2.38 0.05 18.56
N GLY A 175 1.17 -0.50 18.50
CA GLY A 175 -0.09 0.25 18.33
C GLY A 175 -0.71 0.18 16.93
N ALA A 176 -0.27 -0.72 16.05
CA ALA A 176 -0.92 -0.94 14.76
C ALA A 176 -2.33 -1.51 14.96
N THR A 177 -3.30 -0.95 14.26
CA THR A 177 -4.72 -1.34 14.32
C THR A 177 -5.28 -1.84 12.99
N ILE A 178 -4.54 -1.69 11.90
CA ILE A 178 -4.95 -2.08 10.56
C ILE A 178 -3.96 -3.14 10.06
N LEU A 179 -4.44 -4.38 9.94
CA LEU A 179 -3.61 -5.54 9.63
C LEU A 179 -4.11 -6.20 8.35
N GLY A 180 -3.19 -6.53 7.45
CA GLY A 180 -3.56 -7.17 6.20
C GLY A 180 -2.40 -7.85 5.49
N GLY A 181 -2.74 -8.49 4.38
CA GLY A 181 -1.81 -9.16 3.50
C GLY A 181 -2.00 -8.73 2.04
N CYS A 182 -0.92 -8.79 1.27
CA CYS A 182 -0.86 -8.53 -0.16
C CYS A 182 -0.35 -9.78 -0.90
N CYS A 183 0.46 -9.58 -1.91
CA CYS A 183 0.96 -10.63 -2.78
C CYS A 183 1.66 -11.76 -1.99
N GLU A 184 1.41 -13.00 -2.38
CA GLU A 184 1.92 -14.24 -1.79
C GLU A 184 1.47 -14.51 -0.33
N ILE A 185 0.68 -13.63 0.29
CA ILE A 185 0.00 -13.91 1.56
C ILE A 185 -1.16 -14.88 1.30
N THR A 186 -1.23 -15.94 2.07
CA THR A 186 -2.24 -16.98 1.95
C THR A 186 -3.35 -16.82 3.01
N PRO A 187 -4.51 -17.49 2.84
CA PRO A 187 -5.55 -17.51 3.86
C PRO A 187 -5.06 -18.00 5.24
N TRP A 188 -4.05 -18.84 5.30
CA TRP A 188 -3.45 -19.32 6.56
C TRP A 188 -2.74 -18.22 7.34
N HIS A 189 -2.00 -17.34 6.64
CA HIS A 189 -1.42 -16.15 7.24
C HIS A 189 -2.51 -15.22 7.81
N ILE A 190 -3.59 -14.99 7.07
CA ILE A 190 -4.70 -14.15 7.53
C ILE A 190 -5.43 -14.81 8.72
N LYS A 191 -5.62 -16.13 8.69
CA LYS A 191 -6.16 -16.86 9.84
C LYS A 191 -5.30 -16.70 11.10
N ALA A 192 -3.97 -16.69 10.94
CA ALA A 192 -3.07 -16.41 12.08
C ALA A 192 -3.27 -14.98 12.64
N LEU A 193 -3.46 -13.98 11.78
CA LEU A 193 -3.75 -12.59 12.22
C LEU A 193 -5.03 -12.50 13.05
N SER A 194 -6.05 -13.29 12.75
CA SER A 194 -7.33 -13.25 13.47
C SER A 194 -7.22 -13.60 14.96
N GLN A 195 -6.08 -14.13 15.40
CA GLN A 195 -5.77 -14.44 16.80
C GLN A 195 -5.22 -13.23 17.56
N LEU A 196 -4.91 -12.12 16.88
CA LEU A 196 -4.38 -10.86 17.45
C LEU A 196 -5.51 -9.90 17.87
N LYS A 197 -6.56 -10.42 18.48
CA LYS A 197 -7.70 -9.62 18.99
C LYS A 197 -7.41 -9.05 20.35
#